data_a23ec182b7006f0b237500dfe059ba32
#
_entry.id   a23ec182b7006f0b237500dfe059ba32
#
_cell.length_a   1.000
_cell.length_b   1.000
_cell.length_c   1.000
_cell.angle_alpha   90.00
_cell.angle_beta   90.00
_cell.angle_gamma   90.00
#
_symmetry.space_group_name_H-M   'P 1'
#
loop_
_entity.id
_entity.type
_entity.pdbx_description
1 polymer ?
#
loop_
_entity_poly.entity_id
_entity_poly.type
_entity_poly.pdbx_seq_one_letter_code
_entity_poly.pdbx_strand_id
1 'polypeptide(L)'
;MIRPESYRRGAFSSTALQLMAQGLAFVFNLVMAYCVGAVDATDVLNYCITTFTLVASFMLTLDSTVLIPEAMRRRHQESAESSMQFMNFFLYVFAGIALTLSLVAAWRPIGFLTSLSRFDAAMLEAHRPLILWVIPVFALQLVAQYANSILVSYKYFSLPAMWAVVCRVFNIAFVLLFYRQLGVVALAQSLILGLVLQTLVSFWLMRRHLGWRFAFRLPRIQGAVWRNVAYTEVGVLVFAIVHLVPGDPIRL
;
A
#
# COMPACT_ATOMS: atom_id res chain seq x y z
N MET A 1 25.89 -10.99 -2.69
CA MET A 1 25.49 -9.61 -2.35
C MET A 1 24.80 -8.99 -3.57
N ILE A 2 23.54 -8.58 -3.46
CA ILE A 2 22.82 -7.88 -4.53
C ILE A 2 23.41 -6.46 -4.58
N ARG A 3 23.89 -6.04 -5.74
CA ARG A 3 24.50 -4.71 -5.93
C ARG A 3 23.42 -3.68 -6.31
N PRO A 4 23.58 -2.40 -5.95
CA PRO A 4 22.74 -1.33 -6.46
C PRO A 4 22.73 -1.32 -7.98
N GLU A 5 21.57 -1.11 -8.57
CA GLU A 5 21.37 -1.17 -10.01
C GLU A 5 21.76 0.15 -10.68
N SER A 6 22.21 0.07 -11.95
CA SER A 6 22.29 1.28 -12.77
C SER A 6 20.87 1.74 -13.15
N TYR A 7 20.66 3.06 -13.27
CA TYR A 7 19.33 3.61 -13.57
C TYR A 7 18.70 3.02 -14.84
N ARG A 8 19.45 2.87 -15.92
CA ARG A 8 18.94 2.32 -17.18
C ARG A 8 18.51 0.87 -17.05
N ARG A 9 19.35 0.04 -16.45
CA ARG A 9 19.05 -1.38 -16.24
C ARG A 9 17.92 -1.57 -15.23
N GLY A 10 17.95 -0.82 -14.14
CA GLY A 10 16.92 -0.87 -13.11
C GLY A 10 15.56 -0.40 -13.63
N ALA A 11 15.52 0.69 -14.41
CA ALA A 11 14.27 1.16 -15.01
C ALA A 11 13.68 0.12 -15.97
N PHE A 12 14.48 -0.44 -16.87
CA PHE A 12 14.01 -1.45 -17.83
C PHE A 12 13.50 -2.71 -17.11
N SER A 13 14.30 -3.27 -16.19
CA SER A 13 13.90 -4.49 -15.45
C SER A 13 12.69 -4.26 -14.57
N SER A 14 12.61 -3.14 -13.85
CA SER A 14 11.45 -2.83 -13.01
C SER A 14 10.18 -2.61 -13.85
N THR A 15 10.27 -1.94 -15.01
CA THR A 15 9.12 -1.75 -15.90
C THR A 15 8.63 -3.09 -16.45
N ALA A 16 9.52 -3.96 -16.92
CA ALA A 16 9.16 -5.29 -17.41
C ALA A 16 8.48 -6.14 -16.31
N LEU A 17 9.03 -6.13 -15.09
CA LEU A 17 8.45 -6.82 -13.94
C LEU A 17 7.11 -6.21 -13.51
N GLN A 18 6.94 -4.90 -13.57
CA GLN A 18 5.67 -4.24 -13.29
C GLN A 18 4.60 -4.60 -14.33
N LEU A 19 4.94 -4.62 -15.63
CA LEU A 19 4.02 -5.09 -16.66
C LEU A 19 3.61 -6.54 -16.43
N MET A 20 4.55 -7.41 -16.06
CA MET A 20 4.23 -8.79 -15.69
C MET A 20 3.33 -8.87 -14.46
N ALA A 21 3.58 -8.07 -13.43
CA ALA A 21 2.73 -7.99 -12.24
C ALA A 21 1.30 -7.51 -12.57
N GLN A 22 1.16 -6.55 -13.50
CA GLN A 22 -0.15 -6.09 -13.99
C GLN A 22 -0.88 -7.18 -14.80
N GLY A 23 -0.16 -7.90 -15.66
CA GLY A 23 -0.72 -9.06 -16.36
C GLY A 23 -1.21 -10.14 -15.39
N LEU A 24 -0.43 -10.44 -14.35
CA LEU A 24 -0.84 -11.38 -13.29
C LEU A 24 -2.01 -10.83 -12.45
N ALA A 25 -2.10 -9.52 -12.23
CA ALA A 25 -3.26 -8.91 -11.58
C ALA A 25 -4.53 -9.09 -12.41
N PHE A 26 -4.43 -8.96 -13.74
CA PHE A 26 -5.54 -9.28 -14.64
C PHE A 26 -5.93 -10.77 -14.55
N VAL A 27 -4.96 -11.68 -14.57
CA VAL A 27 -5.21 -13.13 -14.38
C VAL A 27 -5.86 -13.39 -13.03
N PHE A 28 -5.43 -12.74 -11.96
CA PHE A 28 -6.07 -12.84 -10.64
C PHE A 28 -7.54 -12.42 -10.68
N ASN A 29 -7.87 -11.33 -11.37
CA ASN A 29 -9.26 -10.89 -11.55
C ASN A 29 -10.09 -11.90 -12.36
N LEU A 30 -9.50 -12.54 -13.38
CA LEU A 30 -10.17 -13.62 -14.11
C LEU A 30 -10.42 -14.84 -13.21
N VAL A 31 -9.43 -15.24 -12.39
CA VAL A 31 -9.59 -16.32 -11.41
C VAL A 31 -10.67 -15.98 -10.40
N MET A 32 -10.70 -14.74 -9.92
CA MET A 32 -11.76 -14.26 -9.02
C MET A 32 -13.13 -14.36 -9.69
N ALA A 33 -13.27 -13.88 -10.91
CA ALA A 33 -14.53 -13.97 -11.66
C ALA A 33 -14.96 -15.42 -11.94
N TYR A 34 -14.00 -16.31 -12.23
CA TYR A 34 -14.26 -17.73 -12.45
C TYR A 34 -14.68 -18.47 -11.17
N CYS A 35 -13.98 -18.24 -10.07
CA CYS A 35 -14.23 -18.94 -8.81
C CYS A 35 -15.48 -18.41 -8.08
N VAL A 36 -15.62 -17.08 -7.99
CA VAL A 36 -16.65 -16.43 -7.16
C VAL A 36 -17.82 -15.98 -8.00
N GLY A 37 -17.57 -15.53 -9.24
CA GLY A 37 -18.59 -14.92 -10.09
C GLY A 37 -18.91 -13.48 -9.70
N ALA A 38 -19.94 -12.93 -10.31
CA ALA A 38 -20.48 -11.60 -10.03
C ALA A 38 -21.51 -11.72 -8.88
N VAL A 39 -21.03 -11.69 -7.65
CA VAL A 39 -21.86 -11.75 -6.44
C VAL A 39 -21.58 -10.54 -5.56
N ASP A 40 -22.54 -10.16 -4.73
CA ASP A 40 -22.46 -9.02 -3.79
C ASP A 40 -21.19 -9.02 -2.96
N ALA A 41 -20.73 -10.20 -2.52
CA ALA A 41 -19.49 -10.34 -1.76
C ALA A 41 -18.24 -9.87 -2.53
N THR A 42 -18.22 -10.05 -3.87
CA THR A 42 -17.13 -9.57 -4.74
C THR A 42 -17.15 -8.05 -4.84
N ASP A 43 -18.34 -7.46 -4.95
CA ASP A 43 -18.51 -6.02 -5.02
C ASP A 43 -18.11 -5.35 -3.70
N VAL A 44 -18.50 -5.92 -2.57
CA VAL A 44 -18.07 -5.47 -1.25
C VAL A 44 -16.55 -5.58 -1.09
N LEU A 45 -15.93 -6.69 -1.51
CA LEU A 45 -14.49 -6.88 -1.46
C LEU A 45 -13.75 -5.81 -2.29
N ASN A 46 -14.17 -5.62 -3.54
CA ASN A 46 -13.56 -4.64 -4.44
C ASN A 46 -13.76 -3.21 -3.93
N TYR A 47 -14.93 -2.90 -3.40
CA TYR A 47 -15.22 -1.61 -2.78
C TYR A 47 -14.27 -1.35 -1.60
N CYS A 48 -14.12 -2.29 -0.68
CA CYS A 48 -13.20 -2.14 0.46
C CYS A 48 -11.75 -1.96 0.00
N ILE A 49 -11.27 -2.79 -0.93
CA ILE A 49 -9.90 -2.68 -1.44
C ILE A 49 -9.68 -1.32 -2.11
N THR A 50 -10.62 -0.87 -2.96
CA THR A 50 -10.51 0.41 -3.64
C THR A 50 -10.49 1.57 -2.67
N THR A 51 -11.38 1.57 -1.67
CA THR A 51 -11.46 2.60 -0.62
C THR A 51 -10.15 2.67 0.18
N PHE A 52 -9.64 1.53 0.63
CA PHE A 52 -8.38 1.49 1.36
C PHE A 52 -7.17 1.87 0.50
N THR A 53 -7.16 1.50 -0.78
CA THR A 53 -6.11 1.91 -1.72
C THR A 53 -6.15 3.41 -1.96
N LEU A 54 -7.33 4.02 -2.05
CA LEU A 54 -7.48 5.47 -2.15
C LEU A 54 -6.86 6.16 -0.92
N VAL A 55 -7.21 5.73 0.29
CA VAL A 55 -6.63 6.30 1.52
C VAL A 55 -5.11 6.09 1.55
N ALA A 56 -4.61 4.93 1.15
CA ALA A 56 -3.17 4.67 1.08
C ALA A 56 -2.46 5.59 0.06
N SER A 57 -3.10 5.95 -1.04
CA SER A 57 -2.50 6.79 -2.09
C SER A 57 -2.11 8.18 -1.60
N PHE A 58 -2.83 8.76 -0.64
CA PHE A 58 -2.46 10.01 0.02
C PHE A 58 -1.08 9.91 0.68
N MET A 59 -0.87 8.87 1.49
CA MET A 59 0.42 8.63 2.16
C MET A 59 1.56 8.37 1.18
N LEU A 60 1.29 7.68 0.07
CA LEU A 60 2.28 7.40 -0.97
C LEU A 60 2.71 8.65 -1.74
N THR A 61 1.78 9.58 -1.95
CA THR A 61 2.11 10.87 -2.57
C THR A 61 3.07 11.66 -1.69
N LEU A 62 2.82 11.71 -0.37
CA LEU A 62 3.71 12.34 0.59
C LEU A 62 5.11 11.70 0.60
N ASP A 63 5.17 10.38 0.56
CA ASP A 63 6.42 9.63 0.53
C ASP A 63 7.29 10.03 -0.67
N SER A 64 6.74 10.01 -1.87
CA SER A 64 7.49 10.29 -3.11
C SER A 64 7.85 11.77 -3.28
N THR A 65 7.01 12.69 -2.83
CA THR A 65 7.18 14.14 -3.07
C THR A 65 8.00 14.84 -1.98
N VAL A 66 7.94 14.38 -0.74
CA VAL A 66 8.58 15.06 0.40
C VAL A 66 9.57 14.16 1.12
N LEU A 67 9.16 12.95 1.52
CA LEU A 67 9.95 12.17 2.46
C LEU A 67 11.21 11.57 1.82
N ILE A 68 11.10 10.98 0.64
CA ILE A 68 12.27 10.40 -0.06
C ILE A 68 13.27 11.49 -0.48
N PRO A 69 12.87 12.61 -1.12
CA PRO A 69 13.80 13.70 -1.42
C PRO A 69 14.51 14.25 -0.17
N GLU A 70 13.80 14.48 0.93
CA GLU A 70 14.39 14.96 2.17
C GLU A 70 15.34 13.94 2.79
N ALA A 71 14.99 12.67 2.79
CA ALA A 71 15.85 11.61 3.29
C ALA A 71 17.15 11.51 2.47
N MET A 72 17.07 11.65 1.13
CA MET A 72 18.26 11.65 0.27
C MET A 72 19.09 12.92 0.47
N ARG A 73 18.46 14.08 0.67
CA ARG A 73 19.16 15.32 1.02
C ARG A 73 19.96 15.13 2.31
N ARG A 74 19.36 14.59 3.37
CA ARG A 74 20.06 14.31 4.63
C ARG A 74 21.21 13.34 4.48
N ARG A 75 21.00 12.31 3.66
CA ARG A 75 22.06 11.33 3.37
C ARG A 75 23.31 11.98 2.76
N HIS A 76 23.12 12.98 1.88
CA HIS A 76 24.22 13.67 1.22
C HIS A 76 24.83 14.80 2.04
N GLN A 77 24.02 15.53 2.81
CA GLN A 77 24.46 16.71 3.57
C GLN A 77 24.89 16.40 5.01
N GLU A 78 24.28 15.40 5.65
CA GLU A 78 24.54 15.07 7.04
C GLU A 78 25.22 13.71 7.17
N SER A 79 24.46 12.62 7.14
CA SER A 79 24.97 11.24 7.21
C SER A 79 23.95 10.21 6.76
N ALA A 80 24.42 9.00 6.44
CA ALA A 80 23.53 7.87 6.16
C ALA A 80 22.65 7.51 7.38
N GLU A 81 23.17 7.70 8.59
CA GLU A 81 22.45 7.44 9.84
C GLU A 81 21.30 8.43 10.05
N SER A 82 21.50 9.73 9.78
CA SER A 82 20.47 10.76 9.86
C SER A 82 19.30 10.48 8.89
N SER A 83 19.63 10.10 7.66
CA SER A 83 18.63 9.67 6.66
C SER A 83 17.83 8.47 7.14
N MET A 84 18.51 7.45 7.69
CA MET A 84 17.87 6.24 8.20
C MET A 84 16.96 6.52 9.39
N GLN A 85 17.37 7.37 10.34
CA GLN A 85 16.56 7.78 11.49
C GLN A 85 15.32 8.54 11.04
N PHE A 86 15.45 9.43 10.05
CA PHE A 86 14.32 10.16 9.47
C PHE A 86 13.31 9.21 8.81
N MET A 87 13.76 8.28 7.98
CA MET A 87 12.88 7.30 7.33
C MET A 87 12.23 6.35 8.35
N ASN A 88 12.96 5.90 9.38
CA ASN A 88 12.40 5.07 10.44
C ASN A 88 11.30 5.79 11.20
N PHE A 89 11.47 7.06 11.51
CA PHE A 89 10.44 7.85 12.18
C PHE A 89 9.13 7.83 11.37
N PHE A 90 9.19 8.11 10.06
CA PHE A 90 7.99 8.09 9.22
C PHE A 90 7.44 6.67 9.00
N LEU A 91 8.29 5.63 8.99
CA LEU A 91 7.81 4.25 8.97
C LEU A 91 6.91 3.96 10.19
N TYR A 92 7.33 4.37 11.37
CA TYR A 92 6.53 4.21 12.59
C TYR A 92 5.29 5.10 12.61
N VAL A 93 5.38 6.33 12.09
CA VAL A 93 4.23 7.22 11.94
C VAL A 93 3.19 6.59 11.01
N PHE A 94 3.60 6.11 9.84
CA PHE A 94 2.68 5.46 8.90
C PHE A 94 2.09 4.16 9.45
N ALA A 95 2.90 3.35 10.11
CA ALA A 95 2.41 2.15 10.77
C ALA A 95 1.40 2.48 11.89
N GLY A 96 1.66 3.54 12.67
CA GLY A 96 0.77 4.03 13.71
C GLY A 96 -0.55 4.55 13.15
N ILE A 97 -0.52 5.37 12.10
CA ILE A 97 -1.72 5.86 11.41
C ILE A 97 -2.51 4.69 10.82
N ALA A 98 -1.84 3.79 10.11
CA ALA A 98 -2.47 2.63 9.50
C ALA A 98 -3.14 1.72 10.55
N LEU A 99 -2.48 1.48 11.66
CA LEU A 99 -3.02 0.71 12.78
C LEU A 99 -4.23 1.41 13.39
N THR A 100 -4.13 2.71 13.65
CA THR A 100 -5.24 3.50 14.24
C THR A 100 -6.46 3.50 13.33
N LEU A 101 -6.29 3.76 12.03
CA LEU A 101 -7.37 3.72 11.06
C LEU A 101 -7.97 2.32 10.93
N SER A 102 -7.14 1.26 10.96
CA SER A 102 -7.61 -0.12 10.95
C SER A 102 -8.41 -0.46 12.20
N LEU A 103 -8.01 0.00 13.39
CA LEU A 103 -8.74 -0.19 14.62
C LEU A 103 -10.09 0.56 14.62
N VAL A 104 -10.11 1.80 14.13
CA VAL A 104 -11.36 2.58 13.97
C VAL A 104 -12.29 1.90 12.96
N ALA A 105 -11.76 1.45 11.83
CA ALA A 105 -12.54 0.71 10.83
C ALA A 105 -13.05 -0.63 11.38
N ALA A 106 -12.28 -1.34 12.20
CA ALA A 106 -12.70 -2.59 12.82
C ALA A 106 -13.77 -2.38 13.89
N TRP A 107 -13.73 -1.27 14.61
CA TRP A 107 -14.74 -0.96 15.64
C TRP A 107 -16.12 -0.69 15.04
N ARG A 108 -16.19 0.12 13.97
CA ARG A 108 -17.44 0.46 13.27
C ARG A 108 -17.27 0.29 11.76
N PRO A 109 -17.12 -0.93 11.25
CA PRO A 109 -16.74 -1.16 9.84
C PRO A 109 -17.75 -0.57 8.86
N ILE A 110 -19.05 -0.72 9.12
CA ILE A 110 -20.08 -0.21 8.25
C ILE A 110 -20.12 1.32 8.28
N GLY A 111 -20.13 1.92 9.48
CA GLY A 111 -20.14 3.37 9.64
C GLY A 111 -18.90 4.04 9.03
N PHE A 112 -17.73 3.39 9.12
CA PHE A 112 -16.51 3.88 8.48
C PHE A 112 -16.64 3.87 6.96
N LEU A 113 -17.07 2.76 6.37
CA LEU A 113 -17.19 2.62 4.92
C LEU A 113 -18.30 3.52 4.34
N THR A 114 -19.46 3.60 4.98
CA THR A 114 -20.57 4.45 4.52
C THR A 114 -20.28 5.95 4.65
N SER A 115 -19.39 6.35 5.57
CA SER A 115 -18.95 7.75 5.65
C SER A 115 -18.07 8.18 4.49
N LEU A 116 -17.43 7.23 3.80
CA LEU A 116 -16.52 7.48 2.67
C LEU A 116 -17.23 7.36 1.31
N SER A 117 -18.42 6.77 1.26
CA SER A 117 -19.18 6.61 0.03
C SER A 117 -20.68 6.40 0.29
N ARG A 118 -21.46 6.35 -0.80
CA ARG A 118 -22.90 6.02 -0.77
C ARG A 118 -23.19 4.54 -1.00
N PHE A 119 -22.25 3.64 -0.67
CA PHE A 119 -22.47 2.21 -0.81
C PHE A 119 -23.56 1.73 0.16
N ASP A 120 -24.36 0.76 -0.26
CA ASP A 120 -25.52 0.32 0.55
C ASP A 120 -25.07 -0.32 1.87
N ALA A 121 -25.57 0.25 2.96
CA ALA A 121 -25.26 -0.19 4.31
C ALA A 121 -25.76 -1.61 4.60
N ALA A 122 -26.92 -2.00 4.05
CA ALA A 122 -27.48 -3.34 4.24
C ALA A 122 -26.61 -4.41 3.59
N MET A 123 -26.09 -4.11 2.40
CA MET A 123 -25.17 -5.00 1.69
C MET A 123 -23.83 -5.15 2.43
N LEU A 124 -23.30 -4.05 2.98
CA LEU A 124 -22.08 -4.09 3.79
C LEU A 124 -22.28 -4.91 5.07
N GLU A 125 -23.42 -4.75 5.77
CA GLU A 125 -23.73 -5.50 7.00
C GLU A 125 -23.84 -7.00 6.73
N ALA A 126 -24.46 -7.41 5.62
CA ALA A 126 -24.56 -8.81 5.21
C ALA A 126 -23.16 -9.46 5.02
N HIS A 127 -22.15 -8.67 4.66
CA HIS A 127 -20.77 -9.14 4.39
C HIS A 127 -19.75 -8.66 5.44
N ARG A 128 -20.21 -8.28 6.62
CA ARG A 128 -19.36 -7.79 7.73
C ARG A 128 -18.14 -8.68 8.04
N PRO A 129 -18.26 -10.03 8.09
CA PRO A 129 -17.10 -10.88 8.34
C PRO A 129 -16.02 -10.73 7.26
N LEU A 130 -16.39 -10.58 5.99
CA LEU A 130 -15.44 -10.35 4.89
C LEU A 130 -14.72 -9.00 5.05
N ILE A 131 -15.45 -7.95 5.41
CA ILE A 131 -14.88 -6.61 5.64
C ILE A 131 -13.83 -6.66 6.74
N LEU A 132 -14.09 -7.35 7.84
CA LEU A 132 -13.12 -7.50 8.93
C LEU A 132 -11.84 -8.21 8.49
N TRP A 133 -11.91 -9.15 7.54
CA TRP A 133 -10.72 -9.76 6.94
C TRP A 133 -9.95 -8.81 6.02
N VAL A 134 -10.62 -7.84 5.40
CA VAL A 134 -9.95 -6.89 4.47
C VAL A 134 -9.25 -5.76 5.21
N ILE A 135 -9.70 -5.36 6.39
CA ILE A 135 -9.11 -4.23 7.15
C ILE A 135 -7.60 -4.38 7.37
N PRO A 136 -7.03 -5.55 7.78
CA PRO A 136 -5.58 -5.71 7.92
C PRO A 136 -4.80 -5.51 6.61
N VAL A 137 -5.43 -5.73 5.45
CA VAL A 137 -4.82 -5.50 4.13
C VAL A 137 -4.35 -4.05 4.00
N PHE A 138 -5.17 -3.10 4.45
CA PHE A 138 -4.83 -1.67 4.41
C PHE A 138 -3.54 -1.35 5.18
N ALA A 139 -3.45 -1.79 6.45
CA ALA A 139 -2.27 -1.51 7.27
C ALA A 139 -1.00 -2.15 6.68
N LEU A 140 -1.10 -3.40 6.25
CA LEU A 140 0.01 -4.13 5.65
C LEU A 140 0.45 -3.50 4.32
N GLN A 141 -0.51 -3.09 3.48
CA GLN A 141 -0.24 -2.45 2.20
C GLN A 141 0.55 -1.15 2.39
N LEU A 142 0.16 -0.31 3.35
CA LEU A 142 0.80 0.96 3.62
C LEU A 142 2.27 0.78 4.06
N VAL A 143 2.50 -0.13 5.00
CA VAL A 143 3.84 -0.46 5.49
C VAL A 143 4.71 -1.09 4.39
N ALA A 144 4.15 -2.04 3.62
CA ALA A 144 4.86 -2.69 2.52
C ALA A 144 5.26 -1.69 1.42
N GLN A 145 4.36 -0.78 1.05
CA GLN A 145 4.61 0.24 0.05
C GLN A 145 5.72 1.20 0.49
N TYR A 146 5.67 1.69 1.73
CA TYR A 146 6.72 2.56 2.26
C TYR A 146 8.09 1.86 2.30
N ALA A 147 8.13 0.59 2.72
CA ALA A 147 9.36 -0.21 2.68
C ALA A 147 9.91 -0.37 1.25
N ASN A 148 9.03 -0.55 0.27
CA ASN A 148 9.41 -0.60 -1.14
C ASN A 148 9.97 0.73 -1.63
N SER A 149 9.37 1.86 -1.25
CA SER A 149 9.87 3.20 -1.59
C SER A 149 11.29 3.43 -1.03
N ILE A 150 11.54 2.96 0.20
CA ILE A 150 12.90 3.01 0.77
C ILE A 150 13.87 2.19 -0.10
N LEU A 151 13.54 0.95 -0.48
CA LEU A 151 14.40 0.12 -1.32
C LEU A 151 14.69 0.78 -2.67
N VAL A 152 13.67 1.35 -3.32
CA VAL A 152 13.80 2.08 -4.59
C VAL A 152 14.72 3.29 -4.44
N SER A 153 14.62 4.06 -3.36
CA SER A 153 15.46 5.22 -3.08
C SER A 153 16.95 4.87 -2.95
N TYR A 154 17.25 3.63 -2.54
CA TYR A 154 18.60 3.06 -2.48
C TYR A 154 19.02 2.32 -3.76
N LYS A 155 18.31 2.53 -4.88
CA LYS A 155 18.60 1.95 -6.20
C LYS A 155 18.39 0.43 -6.31
N TYR A 156 17.49 -0.11 -5.52
CA TYR A 156 17.03 -1.51 -5.67
C TYR A 156 15.69 -1.51 -6.40
N PHE A 157 15.68 -1.18 -7.69
CA PHE A 157 14.45 -0.97 -8.46
C PHE A 157 13.71 -2.28 -8.78
N SER A 158 14.43 -3.31 -9.16
CA SER A 158 13.84 -4.58 -9.60
C SER A 158 13.35 -5.45 -8.44
N LEU A 159 13.89 -5.29 -7.23
CA LEU A 159 13.51 -6.13 -6.09
C LEU A 159 12.04 -5.98 -5.68
N PRO A 160 11.51 -4.77 -5.44
CA PRO A 160 10.10 -4.60 -5.12
C PRO A 160 9.18 -5.09 -6.24
N ALA A 161 9.56 -4.84 -7.51
CA ALA A 161 8.78 -5.30 -8.66
C ALA A 161 8.78 -6.83 -8.81
N MET A 162 9.91 -7.49 -8.55
CA MET A 162 10.00 -8.95 -8.54
C MET A 162 9.11 -9.55 -7.44
N TRP A 163 9.13 -8.97 -6.24
CA TRP A 163 8.27 -9.44 -5.16
C TRP A 163 6.78 -9.20 -5.43
N ALA A 164 6.42 -8.12 -6.11
CA ALA A 164 5.04 -7.92 -6.56
C ALA A 164 4.59 -9.08 -7.47
N VAL A 165 5.44 -9.53 -8.40
CA VAL A 165 5.18 -10.71 -9.25
C VAL A 165 5.01 -11.97 -8.41
N VAL A 166 5.95 -12.25 -7.50
CA VAL A 166 5.90 -13.45 -6.62
C VAL A 166 4.61 -13.45 -5.77
N CYS A 167 4.25 -12.30 -5.18
CA CYS A 167 3.01 -12.19 -4.40
C CYS A 167 1.76 -12.41 -5.26
N ARG A 168 1.73 -11.91 -6.52
CA ARG A 168 0.60 -12.17 -7.42
C ARG A 168 0.45 -13.64 -7.78
N VAL A 169 1.56 -14.32 -8.10
CA VAL A 169 1.54 -15.78 -8.34
C VAL A 169 1.07 -16.52 -7.10
N PHE A 170 1.57 -16.15 -5.93
CA PHE A 170 1.13 -16.73 -4.66
C PHE A 170 -0.37 -16.53 -4.42
N ASN A 171 -0.89 -15.32 -4.62
CA ASN A 171 -2.31 -15.01 -4.43
C ASN A 171 -3.19 -15.87 -5.38
N ILE A 172 -2.82 -15.99 -6.65
CA ILE A 172 -3.52 -16.83 -7.61
C ILE A 172 -3.53 -18.30 -7.16
N ALA A 173 -2.34 -18.85 -6.81
CA ALA A 173 -2.20 -20.23 -6.36
C ALA A 173 -3.01 -20.49 -5.08
N PHE A 174 -2.95 -19.58 -4.10
CA PHE A 174 -3.70 -19.69 -2.86
C PHE A 174 -5.21 -19.76 -3.10
N VAL A 175 -5.75 -18.85 -3.92
CA VAL A 175 -7.17 -18.83 -4.25
C VAL A 175 -7.59 -20.13 -4.95
N LEU A 176 -6.84 -20.59 -5.96
CA LEU A 176 -7.17 -21.83 -6.69
C LEU A 176 -7.17 -23.07 -5.78
N LEU A 177 -6.27 -23.12 -4.79
CA LEU A 177 -6.16 -24.25 -3.87
C LEU A 177 -7.22 -24.23 -2.77
N PHE A 178 -7.52 -23.06 -2.21
CA PHE A 178 -8.32 -22.95 -0.98
C PHE A 178 -9.72 -22.38 -1.18
N TYR A 179 -10.07 -21.89 -2.39
CA TYR A 179 -11.39 -21.29 -2.62
C TYR A 179 -12.54 -22.27 -2.31
N ARG A 180 -12.40 -23.56 -2.64
CA ARG A 180 -13.44 -24.57 -2.35
C ARG A 180 -13.74 -24.75 -0.87
N GLN A 181 -12.76 -24.47 0.00
CA GLN A 181 -12.89 -24.63 1.47
C GLN A 181 -13.30 -23.33 2.17
N LEU A 182 -12.75 -22.20 1.71
CA LEU A 182 -12.84 -20.90 2.38
C LEU A 182 -13.81 -19.92 1.70
N GLY A 183 -14.27 -20.26 0.49
CA GLY A 183 -15.13 -19.36 -0.28
C GLY A 183 -14.46 -18.00 -0.56
N VAL A 184 -15.24 -16.93 -0.54
CA VAL A 184 -14.77 -15.55 -0.83
C VAL A 184 -13.70 -15.07 0.16
N VAL A 185 -13.69 -15.59 1.38
CA VAL A 185 -12.68 -15.24 2.40
C VAL A 185 -11.26 -15.62 1.94
N ALA A 186 -11.11 -16.66 1.09
CA ALA A 186 -9.83 -17.04 0.52
C ALA A 186 -9.16 -15.87 -0.23
N LEU A 187 -9.93 -14.99 -0.86
CA LEU A 187 -9.41 -13.80 -1.55
C LEU A 187 -8.76 -12.82 -0.57
N ALA A 188 -9.46 -12.48 0.51
CA ALA A 188 -8.94 -11.58 1.54
C ALA A 188 -7.70 -12.18 2.23
N GLN A 189 -7.74 -13.47 2.56
CA GLN A 189 -6.61 -14.15 3.19
C GLN A 189 -5.38 -14.23 2.27
N SER A 190 -5.57 -14.51 0.97
CA SER A 190 -4.47 -14.51 0.00
C SER A 190 -3.76 -13.15 -0.03
N LEU A 191 -4.52 -12.05 -0.04
CA LEU A 191 -3.97 -10.69 -0.02
C LEU A 191 -3.19 -10.41 1.27
N ILE A 192 -3.74 -10.78 2.43
CA ILE A 192 -3.05 -10.62 3.72
C ILE A 192 -1.73 -11.38 3.72
N LEU A 193 -1.75 -12.66 3.37
CA LEU A 193 -0.55 -13.50 3.39
C LEU A 193 0.49 -13.01 2.37
N GLY A 194 0.06 -12.60 1.18
CA GLY A 194 0.94 -12.00 0.18
C GLY A 194 1.62 -10.73 0.68
N LEU A 195 0.86 -9.82 1.33
CA LEU A 195 1.39 -8.58 1.88
C LEU A 195 2.28 -8.81 3.10
N VAL A 196 1.97 -9.78 3.97
CA VAL A 196 2.84 -10.18 5.08
C VAL A 196 4.17 -10.69 4.52
N LEU A 197 4.14 -11.59 3.55
CA LEU A 197 5.34 -12.09 2.90
C LEU A 197 6.17 -10.95 2.28
N GLN A 198 5.53 -10.07 1.53
CA GLN A 198 6.17 -8.90 0.92
C GLN A 198 6.83 -7.99 1.96
N THR A 199 6.13 -7.69 3.05
CA THR A 199 6.64 -6.82 4.12
C THR A 199 7.85 -7.46 4.81
N LEU A 200 7.75 -8.74 5.17
CA LEU A 200 8.83 -9.48 5.82
C LEU A 200 10.09 -9.52 4.95
N VAL A 201 9.90 -9.80 3.66
CA VAL A 201 11.02 -9.84 2.72
C VAL A 201 11.62 -8.46 2.50
N SER A 202 10.81 -7.41 2.38
CA SER A 202 11.31 -6.03 2.25
C SER A 202 12.13 -5.64 3.47
N PHE A 203 11.67 -5.95 4.68
CA PHE A 203 12.42 -5.67 5.92
C PHE A 203 13.70 -6.50 6.03
N TRP A 204 13.65 -7.77 5.63
CA TRP A 204 14.84 -8.62 5.59
C TRP A 204 15.89 -8.10 4.60
N LEU A 205 15.46 -7.67 3.40
CA LEU A 205 16.33 -7.04 2.39
C LEU A 205 16.94 -5.73 2.91
N MET A 206 16.14 -4.86 3.53
CA MET A 206 16.62 -3.62 4.15
C MET A 206 17.70 -3.93 5.19
N ARG A 207 17.44 -4.88 6.09
CA ARG A 207 18.40 -5.26 7.13
C ARG A 207 19.68 -5.86 6.54
N ARG A 208 19.55 -6.76 5.57
CA ARG A 208 20.69 -7.51 5.01
C ARG A 208 21.55 -6.69 4.05
N HIS A 209 20.95 -5.87 3.20
CA HIS A 209 21.64 -5.15 2.12
C HIS A 209 21.96 -3.69 2.45
N LEU A 210 21.10 -3.04 3.21
CA LEU A 210 21.28 -1.65 3.61
C LEU A 210 21.88 -1.50 5.02
N GLY A 211 22.05 -2.60 5.76
CA GLY A 211 22.44 -2.53 7.16
C GLY A 211 21.42 -1.79 8.02
N TRP A 212 20.15 -1.83 7.61
CA TRP A 212 19.08 -1.05 8.22
C TRP A 212 18.85 -1.43 9.67
N ARG A 213 18.83 -0.42 10.54
CA ARG A 213 18.53 -0.57 11.95
C ARG A 213 17.17 0.03 12.25
N PHE A 214 16.20 -0.81 12.60
CA PHE A 214 14.86 -0.39 13.00
C PHE A 214 14.88 0.16 14.43
N ALA A 215 15.38 1.38 14.59
CA ALA A 215 15.41 2.07 15.87
C ALA A 215 14.48 3.28 15.81
N PHE A 216 13.58 3.40 16.79
CA PHE A 216 12.77 4.60 16.94
C PHE A 216 13.61 5.69 17.58
N ARG A 217 13.92 6.72 16.83
CA ARG A 217 14.57 7.94 17.32
C ARG A 217 13.85 9.14 16.70
N LEU A 218 13.59 10.15 17.50
CA LEU A 218 12.99 11.39 17.02
C LEU A 218 14.06 12.20 16.26
N PRO A 219 13.94 12.32 14.93
CA PRO A 219 14.86 13.15 14.15
C PRO A 219 14.55 14.64 14.41
N ARG A 220 15.55 15.48 14.30
CA ARG A 220 15.33 16.93 14.23
C ARG A 220 14.73 17.26 12.86
N ILE A 221 13.43 17.54 12.83
CA ILE A 221 12.71 17.88 11.60
C ILE A 221 12.61 19.39 11.52
N GLN A 222 13.13 19.98 10.44
CA GLN A 222 13.02 21.41 10.19
C GLN A 222 11.57 21.78 9.89
N GLY A 223 11.13 22.97 10.34
CA GLY A 223 9.77 23.47 10.11
C GLY A 223 9.37 23.54 8.63
N ALA A 224 10.36 23.72 7.73
CA ALA A 224 10.13 23.69 6.28
C ALA A 224 9.62 22.32 5.80
N VAL A 225 10.08 21.23 6.38
CA VAL A 225 9.61 19.86 6.04
C VAL A 225 8.15 19.70 6.44
N TRP A 226 7.78 20.11 7.66
CA TRP A 226 6.40 20.05 8.13
C TRP A 226 5.46 20.91 7.27
N ARG A 227 5.93 22.08 6.84
CA ARG A 227 5.18 22.93 5.93
C ARG A 227 4.95 22.25 4.57
N ASN A 228 5.96 21.59 4.02
CA ASN A 228 5.84 20.86 2.75
C ASN A 228 4.91 19.65 2.89
N VAL A 229 4.96 18.93 4.02
CA VAL A 229 4.01 17.87 4.35
C VAL A 229 2.58 18.42 4.35
N ALA A 230 2.34 19.53 5.06
CA ALA A 230 1.02 20.13 5.15
C ALA A 230 0.50 20.57 3.75
N TYR A 231 1.33 21.22 2.94
CA TYR A 231 0.92 21.64 1.58
C TYR A 231 0.62 20.45 0.66
N THR A 232 1.41 19.38 0.74
CA THR A 232 1.17 18.18 -0.06
C THR A 232 -0.17 17.54 0.34
N GLU A 233 -0.42 17.36 1.63
CA GLU A 233 -1.67 16.74 2.11
C GLU A 233 -2.90 17.61 1.79
N VAL A 234 -2.81 18.92 1.97
CA VAL A 234 -3.90 19.83 1.59
C VAL A 234 -4.16 19.77 0.08
N GLY A 235 -3.11 19.76 -0.74
CA GLY A 235 -3.26 19.63 -2.20
C GLY A 235 -3.94 18.34 -2.61
N VAL A 236 -3.56 17.22 -1.99
CA VAL A 236 -4.16 15.90 -2.26
C VAL A 236 -5.61 15.85 -1.77
N LEU A 237 -5.92 16.41 -0.59
CA LEU A 237 -7.29 16.52 -0.08
C LEU A 237 -8.19 17.36 -0.99
N VAL A 238 -7.71 18.51 -1.45
CA VAL A 238 -8.45 19.36 -2.40
C VAL A 238 -8.71 18.61 -3.70
N PHE A 239 -7.70 17.93 -4.24
CA PHE A 239 -7.86 17.10 -5.44
C PHE A 239 -8.92 16.00 -5.22
N ALA A 240 -8.89 15.31 -4.09
CA ALA A 240 -9.85 14.26 -3.76
C ALA A 240 -11.27 14.82 -3.62
N ILE A 241 -11.44 15.95 -2.94
CA ILE A 241 -12.75 16.60 -2.78
C ILE A 241 -13.33 17.00 -4.15
N VAL A 242 -12.52 17.61 -5.01
CA VAL A 242 -12.94 18.02 -6.37
C VAL A 242 -13.37 16.82 -7.22
N HIS A 243 -12.75 15.64 -7.04
CA HIS A 243 -13.06 14.45 -7.84
C HIS A 243 -14.10 13.53 -7.19
N LEU A 244 -14.26 13.58 -5.87
CA LEU A 244 -15.28 12.79 -5.13
C LEU A 244 -16.63 13.51 -5.02
N VAL A 245 -16.65 14.85 -5.09
CA VAL A 245 -17.90 15.59 -5.20
C VAL A 245 -18.37 15.44 -6.65
N PRO A 246 -19.48 14.73 -6.93
CA PRO A 246 -20.04 14.68 -8.27
C PRO A 246 -20.45 16.13 -8.61
N GLY A 247 -19.62 16.83 -9.35
CA GLY A 247 -20.07 18.03 -10.02
C GLY A 247 -21.23 17.64 -10.92
N ASP A 248 -22.34 18.36 -10.85
CA ASP A 248 -23.34 18.32 -11.90
C ASP A 248 -22.60 18.43 -13.23
N PRO A 249 -22.91 17.56 -14.23
CA PRO A 249 -22.26 17.69 -15.52
C PRO A 249 -22.53 19.10 -16.00
N ILE A 250 -21.47 19.93 -16.03
CA ILE A 250 -21.53 21.24 -16.67
C ILE A 250 -22.01 20.92 -18.09
N ARG A 251 -23.27 21.22 -18.35
CA ARG A 251 -23.82 21.18 -19.71
C ARG A 251 -23.05 22.24 -20.49
N LEU A 252 -22.05 21.81 -21.24
CA LEU A 252 -21.48 22.56 -22.35
C LEU A 252 -22.25 22.20 -23.60
#